data_337d355feb9d2ff182cb4407db1b07cc
#
_entry.id   337d355feb9d2ff182cb4407db1b07cc
#
_cell.length_a   1.000
_cell.length_b   1.000
_cell.length_c   1.000
_cell.angle_alpha   90.00
_cell.angle_beta   90.00
_cell.angle_gamma   90.00
#
_symmetry.space_group_name_H-M   'P 1'
#
loop_
_entity.id
_entity.type
_entity.pdbx_description
1 polymer ?
#
loop_
_entity_poly.entity_id
_entity_poly.type
_entity_poly.pdbx_seq_one_letter_code
_entity_poly.pdbx_strand_id
1 'polypeptide(L)'
;QKIYRQRSKRRQNLLKKRINTLKREGRNGFLVALDSMIIFRPGLKRYILTGIDAYSKIAFARMYVSKHSRHAADFLKRLHYLLDGKIENIQTDNGSEFAKHFRDAAANLKLEHYFSRPKTPTDNPFDERFNRTLKEEFIQLGNFSSDCVMFNQRLTDWLIEYNFRRPHQALEYSTPINFHYKYHRVLPMYPSSTMTLQP
;
A
#
# COMPACT_ATOMS: atom_id res chain seq x y z
N GLN A 1 -14.83 29.66 -21.82
CA GLN A 1 -14.17 29.08 -20.62
C GLN A 1 -14.81 27.75 -20.19
N LYS A 2 -16.14 27.56 -20.22
CA LYS A 2 -16.80 26.29 -19.88
C LYS A 2 -16.44 25.13 -20.82
N ILE A 3 -16.36 25.38 -22.10
CA ILE A 3 -16.03 24.37 -23.13
C ILE A 3 -14.58 23.88 -22.99
N TYR A 4 -13.64 24.77 -22.66
CA TYR A 4 -12.23 24.42 -22.44
C TYR A 4 -12.03 23.57 -21.19
N ARG A 5 -12.76 23.86 -20.09
CA ARG A 5 -12.77 23.06 -18.86
C ARG A 5 -13.35 21.66 -19.06
N GLN A 6 -14.40 21.51 -19.88
CA GLN A 6 -14.98 20.18 -20.19
C GLN A 6 -14.04 19.34 -21.04
N ARG A 7 -13.36 19.93 -22.04
CA ARG A 7 -12.36 19.22 -22.86
C ARG A 7 -11.14 18.78 -22.04
N SER A 8 -10.65 19.61 -21.14
CA SER A 8 -9.54 19.27 -20.24
C SER A 8 -9.92 18.12 -19.28
N LYS A 9 -11.10 18.14 -18.66
CA LYS A 9 -11.58 17.04 -17.81
C LYS A 9 -11.77 15.72 -18.57
N ARG A 10 -12.30 15.78 -19.80
CA ARG A 10 -12.50 14.60 -20.64
C ARG A 10 -11.15 14.00 -21.07
N ARG A 11 -10.16 14.83 -21.40
CA ARG A 11 -8.80 14.39 -21.77
C ARG A 11 -8.07 13.74 -20.59
N GLN A 12 -8.21 14.26 -19.37
CA GLN A 12 -7.65 13.65 -18.14
C GLN A 12 -8.28 12.31 -17.82
N ASN A 13 -9.58 12.14 -18.06
CA ASN A 13 -10.28 10.86 -17.83
C ASN A 13 -9.90 9.77 -18.85
N LEU A 14 -9.57 10.15 -20.08
CA LEU A 14 -9.13 9.20 -21.14
C LEU A 14 -7.72 8.64 -20.89
N LEU A 15 -6.90 9.35 -20.11
CA LEU A 15 -5.52 8.93 -19.79
C LEU A 15 -5.44 8.08 -18.51
N LYS A 16 -6.53 7.92 -17.76
CA LYS A 16 -6.53 7.12 -16.53
C LYS A 16 -6.73 5.64 -16.84
N LYS A 17 -5.71 4.84 -16.64
CA LYS A 17 -5.82 3.39 -16.68
C LYS A 17 -6.75 2.92 -15.56
N ARG A 18 -7.68 2.01 -15.89
CA ARG A 18 -8.63 1.44 -14.92
C ARG A 18 -8.19 0.05 -14.50
N ILE A 19 -8.41 -0.28 -13.23
CA ILE A 19 -7.99 -1.57 -12.67
C ILE A 19 -8.60 -2.78 -13.39
N ASN A 20 -9.79 -2.63 -13.99
CA ASN A 20 -10.44 -3.71 -14.74
C ASN A 20 -9.72 -4.08 -16.05
N THR A 21 -8.81 -3.24 -16.52
CA THR A 21 -7.98 -3.52 -17.70
C THR A 21 -6.69 -4.26 -17.36
N LEU A 22 -6.35 -4.36 -16.05
CA LEU A 22 -5.15 -5.03 -15.58
C LEU A 22 -5.41 -6.53 -15.41
N LYS A 23 -4.66 -7.37 -16.12
CA LYS A 23 -4.64 -8.80 -15.84
C LYS A 23 -3.92 -9.03 -14.52
N ARG A 24 -4.59 -9.64 -13.55
CA ARG A 24 -3.99 -9.94 -12.25
C ARG A 24 -3.03 -11.12 -12.37
N GLU A 25 -1.86 -10.96 -11.80
CA GLU A 25 -0.85 -12.00 -11.68
C GLU A 25 -0.62 -12.32 -10.21
N GLY A 26 -0.40 -13.62 -9.93
CA GLY A 26 -0.18 -14.13 -8.57
C GLY A 26 1.29 -14.05 -8.17
N ARG A 27 1.86 -12.85 -8.09
CA ARG A 27 3.25 -12.63 -7.65
C ARG A 27 3.39 -11.37 -6.81
N ASN A 28 4.38 -11.38 -5.93
CA ASN A 28 4.67 -10.27 -5.02
C ASN A 28 5.03 -8.99 -5.79
N GLY A 29 4.51 -7.86 -5.32
CA GLY A 29 4.79 -6.55 -5.90
C GLY A 29 4.09 -6.26 -7.23
N PHE A 30 3.40 -7.25 -7.82
CA PHE A 30 2.69 -7.02 -9.09
C PHE A 30 1.62 -5.95 -8.98
N LEU A 31 0.83 -5.95 -7.91
CA LEU A 31 -0.20 -4.95 -7.65
C LEU A 31 -0.23 -4.58 -6.18
N VAL A 32 0.01 -3.32 -5.90
CA VAL A 32 -0.13 -2.73 -4.56
C VAL A 32 -1.31 -1.77 -4.55
N ALA A 33 -2.28 -2.06 -3.69
CA ALA A 33 -3.44 -1.21 -3.47
C ALA A 33 -3.14 -0.15 -2.43
N LEU A 34 -3.54 1.09 -2.68
CA LEU A 34 -3.31 2.25 -1.82
C LEU A 34 -4.62 2.98 -1.54
N ASP A 35 -4.80 3.42 -0.29
CA ASP A 35 -5.95 4.21 0.12
C ASP A 35 -5.59 5.23 1.18
N SER A 36 -6.55 6.07 1.57
CA SER A 36 -6.40 7.05 2.63
C SER A 36 -7.59 7.06 3.58
N MET A 37 -7.33 6.88 4.87
CA MET A 37 -8.30 7.04 5.93
C MET A 37 -8.20 8.41 6.58
N ILE A 38 -9.33 8.99 6.98
CA ILE A 38 -9.38 10.24 7.71
C ILE A 38 -9.84 9.97 9.14
N ILE A 39 -9.05 10.41 10.10
CA ILE A 39 -9.41 10.40 11.52
C ILE A 39 -9.86 11.79 11.94
N PHE A 40 -11.09 11.88 12.41
CA PHE A 40 -11.64 13.10 13.00
C PHE A 40 -11.70 12.98 14.52
N ARG A 41 -11.26 14.02 15.19
CA ARG A 41 -11.42 14.27 16.63
C ARG A 41 -11.79 15.74 16.82
N PRO A 42 -12.39 16.17 17.93
CA PRO A 42 -12.66 17.58 18.17
C PRO A 42 -11.41 18.43 17.98
N GLY A 43 -11.48 19.42 17.07
CA GLY A 43 -10.35 20.30 16.74
C GLY A 43 -9.17 19.64 16.02
N LEU A 44 -9.27 18.37 15.63
CA LEU A 44 -8.15 17.62 15.03
C LEU A 44 -8.56 16.81 13.81
N LYS A 45 -7.75 16.86 12.77
CA LYS A 45 -7.86 16.03 11.57
C LYS A 45 -6.51 15.39 11.24
N ARG A 46 -6.48 14.08 11.05
CA ARG A 46 -5.30 13.31 10.66
C ARG A 46 -5.63 12.40 9.50
N TYR A 47 -4.62 12.08 8.70
CA TYR A 47 -4.74 11.27 7.51
C TYR A 47 -3.80 10.08 7.61
N ILE A 48 -4.33 8.87 7.48
CA ILE A 48 -3.53 7.66 7.44
C ILE A 48 -3.56 7.16 6.01
N LEU A 49 -2.39 7.11 5.38
CA LEU A 49 -2.21 6.43 4.12
C LEU A 49 -1.92 4.96 4.40
N THR A 50 -2.53 4.10 3.62
CA THR A 50 -2.39 2.64 3.69
C THR A 50 -1.98 2.08 2.35
N GLY A 51 -1.29 0.96 2.37
CA GLY A 51 -0.92 0.22 1.17
C GLY A 51 -0.72 -1.24 1.48
N ILE A 52 -1.21 -2.11 0.61
CA ILE A 52 -1.12 -3.56 0.76
C ILE A 52 -0.80 -4.22 -0.59
N ASP A 53 0.18 -5.10 -0.58
CA ASP A 53 0.42 -5.98 -1.73
C ASP A 53 -0.74 -6.98 -1.88
N ALA A 54 -1.36 -6.98 -3.04
CA ALA A 54 -2.53 -7.82 -3.33
C ALA A 54 -2.23 -9.32 -3.27
N TYR A 55 -0.99 -9.75 -3.42
CA TYR A 55 -0.57 -11.14 -3.39
C TYR A 55 -0.07 -11.57 -2.01
N SER A 56 1.05 -11.03 -1.54
CA SER A 56 1.67 -11.41 -0.27
C SER A 56 0.95 -10.90 0.97
N LYS A 57 0.03 -9.91 0.83
CA LYS A 57 -0.61 -9.19 1.94
C LYS A 57 0.35 -8.42 2.83
N ILE A 58 1.59 -8.20 2.41
CA ILE A 58 2.49 -7.27 3.10
C ILE A 58 1.84 -5.90 3.07
N ALA A 59 1.68 -5.31 4.26
CA ALA A 59 0.99 -4.04 4.42
C ALA A 59 1.88 -2.99 5.07
N PHE A 60 1.65 -1.75 4.69
CA PHE A 60 2.27 -0.57 5.28
C PHE A 60 1.21 0.51 5.51
N ALA A 61 1.38 1.28 6.59
CA ALA A 61 0.51 2.40 6.90
C ALA A 61 1.32 3.51 7.59
N ARG A 62 0.90 4.76 7.41
CA ARG A 62 1.53 5.92 8.04
C ARG A 62 0.56 7.08 8.18
N MET A 63 0.59 7.74 9.34
CA MET A 63 -0.18 8.94 9.62
C MET A 63 0.57 10.20 9.17
N TYR A 64 -0.20 11.15 8.62
CA TYR A 64 0.24 12.48 8.22
C TYR A 64 -0.71 13.56 8.73
N VAL A 65 -0.18 14.77 8.84
CA VAL A 65 -0.95 15.94 9.32
C VAL A 65 -1.95 16.47 8.29
N SER A 66 -1.74 16.20 7.00
CA SER A 66 -2.58 16.72 5.92
C SER A 66 -2.68 15.78 4.72
N LYS A 67 -3.75 15.96 3.92
CA LYS A 67 -4.03 15.22 2.68
C LYS A 67 -3.31 15.84 1.47
N HIS A 68 -2.00 16.08 1.57
CA HIS A 68 -1.22 16.63 0.49
C HIS A 68 -0.58 15.54 -0.37
N SER A 69 -0.54 15.76 -1.70
CA SER A 69 0.11 14.83 -2.64
C SER A 69 1.62 14.61 -2.38
N ARG A 70 2.29 15.54 -1.68
CA ARG A 70 3.67 15.35 -1.20
C ARG A 70 3.77 14.25 -0.15
N HIS A 71 2.78 14.16 0.76
CA HIS A 71 2.73 13.09 1.76
C HIS A 71 2.45 11.74 1.12
N ALA A 72 1.56 11.69 0.14
CA ALA A 72 1.33 10.47 -0.62
C ALA A 72 2.57 10.04 -1.44
N ALA A 73 3.33 10.99 -1.97
CA ALA A 73 4.60 10.72 -2.65
C ALA A 73 5.68 10.20 -1.67
N ASP A 74 5.78 10.76 -0.45
CA ASP A 74 6.66 10.23 0.60
C ASP A 74 6.24 8.82 1.00
N PHE A 75 4.94 8.60 1.21
CA PHE A 75 4.40 7.28 1.51
C PHE A 75 4.75 6.24 0.44
N LEU A 76 4.55 6.57 -0.83
CA LEU A 76 4.85 5.68 -1.95
C LEU A 76 6.33 5.28 -2.00
N LYS A 77 7.24 6.24 -1.79
CA LYS A 77 8.69 5.98 -1.76
C LYS A 77 9.07 5.01 -0.63
N ARG A 78 8.48 5.20 0.57
CA ARG A 78 8.71 4.32 1.72
C ARG A 78 8.18 2.91 1.47
N LEU A 79 6.97 2.81 0.91
CA LEU A 79 6.37 1.53 0.56
C LEU A 79 7.16 0.80 -0.53
N HIS A 80 7.62 1.52 -1.54
CA HIS A 80 8.48 0.97 -2.60
C HIS A 80 9.81 0.45 -2.03
N TYR A 81 10.43 1.19 -1.10
CA TYR A 81 11.63 0.74 -0.40
C TYR A 81 11.36 -0.50 0.47
N LEU A 82 10.25 -0.54 1.21
CA LEU A 82 9.85 -1.67 2.04
C LEU A 82 9.66 -2.95 1.22
N LEU A 83 9.15 -2.84 0.00
CA LEU A 83 8.96 -3.95 -0.93
C LEU A 83 10.17 -4.18 -1.86
N ASP A 84 11.36 -3.75 -1.44
CA ASP A 84 12.63 -3.97 -2.13
C ASP A 84 12.63 -3.50 -3.61
N GLY A 85 11.93 -2.41 -3.89
CA GLY A 85 11.82 -1.87 -5.25
C GLY A 85 11.00 -2.71 -6.22
N LYS A 86 10.30 -3.73 -5.77
CA LYS A 86 9.60 -4.73 -6.63
C LYS A 86 8.15 -4.40 -6.95
N ILE A 87 7.70 -3.17 -6.68
CA ILE A 87 6.35 -2.75 -7.09
C ILE A 87 6.35 -2.48 -8.60
N GLU A 88 5.36 -3.03 -9.31
CA GLU A 88 5.15 -2.77 -10.73
C GLU A 88 3.93 -1.90 -10.98
N ASN A 89 2.82 -2.25 -10.35
CA ASN A 89 1.55 -1.58 -10.53
C ASN A 89 1.02 -1.09 -9.19
N ILE A 90 0.50 0.12 -9.18
CA ILE A 90 -0.21 0.69 -8.03
C ILE A 90 -1.65 0.96 -8.40
N GLN A 91 -2.54 0.72 -7.44
CA GLN A 91 -3.96 1.02 -7.56
C GLN A 91 -4.36 2.05 -6.50
N THR A 92 -5.08 3.09 -6.90
CA THR A 92 -5.67 4.08 -5.99
C THR A 92 -7.11 4.37 -6.37
N ASP A 93 -7.83 5.05 -5.51
CA ASP A 93 -9.03 5.78 -5.88
C ASP A 93 -8.70 7.05 -6.70
N ASN A 94 -9.71 7.92 -6.93
CA ASN A 94 -9.51 9.20 -7.59
C ASN A 94 -9.21 10.35 -6.62
N GLY A 95 -8.69 10.06 -5.42
CA GLY A 95 -8.35 11.05 -4.40
C GLY A 95 -7.36 12.10 -4.89
N SER A 96 -7.51 13.33 -4.41
CA SER A 96 -6.64 14.46 -4.80
C SER A 96 -5.20 14.29 -4.32
N GLU A 97 -4.98 13.50 -3.26
CA GLU A 97 -3.66 13.14 -2.75
C GLU A 97 -2.85 12.32 -3.74
N PHE A 98 -3.51 11.51 -4.58
CA PHE A 98 -2.88 10.68 -5.61
C PHE A 98 -2.67 11.42 -6.94
N ALA A 99 -2.66 12.76 -6.90
CA ALA A 99 -2.37 13.63 -8.04
C ALA A 99 -0.97 14.25 -7.93
N LYS A 100 -0.59 15.13 -8.88
CA LYS A 100 0.63 15.94 -8.86
C LYS A 100 1.87 15.16 -8.37
N HIS A 101 2.45 15.56 -7.23
CA HIS A 101 3.68 14.98 -6.66
C HIS A 101 3.64 13.45 -6.49
N PHE A 102 2.46 12.87 -6.22
CA PHE A 102 2.32 11.42 -6.19
C PHE A 102 2.54 10.79 -7.57
N ARG A 103 1.93 11.37 -8.62
CA ARG A 103 2.13 10.89 -9.99
C ARG A 103 3.57 11.06 -10.46
N ASP A 104 4.21 12.18 -10.09
CA ASP A 104 5.63 12.39 -10.40
C ASP A 104 6.50 11.34 -9.70
N ALA A 105 6.21 11.01 -8.44
CA ALA A 105 6.90 9.96 -7.70
C ALA A 105 6.68 8.57 -8.33
N ALA A 106 5.45 8.23 -8.73
CA ALA A 106 5.14 6.98 -9.41
C ALA A 106 5.89 6.86 -10.75
N ALA A 107 5.91 7.93 -11.54
CA ALA A 107 6.64 7.98 -12.81
C ALA A 107 8.15 7.81 -12.61
N ASN A 108 8.75 8.50 -11.62
CA ASN A 108 10.18 8.38 -11.29
C ASN A 108 10.57 6.97 -10.83
N LEU A 109 9.65 6.27 -10.16
CA LEU A 109 9.81 4.88 -9.75
C LEU A 109 9.41 3.87 -10.84
N LYS A 110 9.01 4.36 -12.04
CA LYS A 110 8.58 3.55 -13.19
C LYS A 110 7.37 2.65 -12.88
N LEU A 111 6.46 3.10 -12.01
CA LEU A 111 5.27 2.37 -11.61
C LEU A 111 4.09 2.70 -12.52
N GLU A 112 3.34 1.68 -12.92
CA GLU A 112 2.07 1.86 -13.63
C GLU A 112 0.95 2.19 -12.64
N HIS A 113 0.25 3.31 -12.88
CA HIS A 113 -0.80 3.79 -12.00
C HIS A 113 -2.20 3.48 -12.54
N TYR A 114 -2.93 2.63 -11.84
CA TYR A 114 -4.30 2.25 -12.13
C TYR A 114 -5.28 2.91 -11.15
N PHE A 115 -6.48 3.18 -11.63
CA PHE A 115 -7.53 3.80 -10.82
C PHE A 115 -8.70 2.85 -10.65
N SER A 116 -9.20 2.75 -9.41
CA SER A 116 -10.46 2.09 -9.11
C SER A 116 -11.62 2.78 -9.85
N ARG A 117 -12.62 2.03 -10.22
CA ARG A 117 -13.85 2.58 -10.79
C ARG A 117 -14.62 3.35 -9.71
N PRO A 118 -15.26 4.46 -10.05
CA PRO A 118 -16.11 5.16 -9.09
C PRO A 118 -17.23 4.25 -8.59
N LYS A 119 -17.49 4.30 -7.28
CA LYS A 119 -18.58 3.54 -6.62
C LYS A 119 -18.53 2.02 -6.83
N THR A 120 -17.32 1.45 -6.95
CA THR A 120 -17.13 0.00 -7.12
C THR A 120 -16.22 -0.50 -5.99
N PRO A 121 -16.78 -0.85 -4.80
CA PRO A 121 -16.00 -1.34 -3.66
C PRO A 121 -15.19 -2.59 -3.99
N THR A 122 -15.71 -3.44 -4.85
CA THR A 122 -15.06 -4.69 -5.27
C THR A 122 -13.73 -4.50 -6.01
N ASP A 123 -13.38 -3.27 -6.38
CA ASP A 123 -12.12 -2.99 -7.06
C ASP A 123 -10.91 -2.99 -6.10
N ASN A 124 -11.11 -2.69 -4.80
CA ASN A 124 -10.05 -2.64 -3.80
C ASN A 124 -10.37 -3.39 -2.49
N PRO A 125 -10.72 -4.68 -2.56
CA PRO A 125 -11.14 -5.44 -1.38
C PRO A 125 -10.00 -5.70 -0.38
N PHE A 126 -8.74 -5.69 -0.84
CA PHE A 126 -7.58 -5.97 0.00
C PHE A 126 -7.30 -4.81 0.95
N ASP A 127 -7.30 -3.61 0.43
CA ASP A 127 -7.04 -2.42 1.23
C ASP A 127 -8.22 -2.09 2.15
N GLU A 128 -9.46 -2.27 1.70
CA GLU A 128 -10.65 -2.13 2.54
C GLU A 128 -10.59 -3.08 3.76
N ARG A 129 -10.21 -4.34 3.56
CA ARG A 129 -10.02 -5.32 4.65
C ARG A 129 -8.90 -4.90 5.58
N PHE A 130 -7.77 -4.47 5.03
CA PHE A 130 -6.63 -4.00 5.83
C PHE A 130 -7.01 -2.76 6.64
N ASN A 131 -7.69 -1.80 6.04
CA ASN A 131 -8.17 -0.59 6.71
C ASN A 131 -9.13 -0.91 7.86
N ARG A 132 -10.01 -1.90 7.68
CA ARG A 132 -10.88 -2.39 8.75
C ARG A 132 -10.08 -2.99 9.89
N THR A 133 -9.15 -3.89 9.59
CA THR A 133 -8.26 -4.52 10.58
C THR A 133 -7.46 -3.47 11.36
N LEU A 134 -6.85 -2.50 10.67
CA LEU A 134 -6.10 -1.40 11.28
C LEU A 134 -6.98 -0.57 12.21
N LYS A 135 -8.22 -0.29 11.81
CA LYS A 135 -9.17 0.46 12.63
C LYS A 135 -9.59 -0.32 13.88
N GLU A 136 -9.97 -1.59 13.71
CA GLU A 136 -10.52 -2.43 14.79
C GLU A 136 -9.44 -2.90 15.77
N GLU A 137 -8.30 -3.38 15.25
CA GLU A 137 -7.26 -4.03 16.04
C GLU A 137 -6.13 -3.10 16.51
N PHE A 138 -6.09 -1.86 16.03
CA PHE A 138 -5.07 -0.89 16.44
C PHE A 138 -5.68 0.42 16.96
N ILE A 139 -6.44 1.13 16.11
CA ILE A 139 -6.91 2.49 16.45
C ILE A 139 -7.95 2.45 17.56
N GLN A 140 -8.93 1.54 17.49
CA GLN A 140 -10.02 1.41 18.48
C GLN A 140 -9.55 0.82 19.81
N LEU A 141 -8.43 0.11 19.84
CA LEU A 141 -7.82 -0.42 21.06
C LEU A 141 -6.99 0.64 21.84
N GLY A 142 -7.17 1.93 21.55
CA GLY A 142 -6.55 3.02 22.33
C GLY A 142 -5.15 3.43 21.86
N ASN A 143 -4.67 2.91 20.72
CA ASN A 143 -3.34 3.25 20.21
C ASN A 143 -3.28 4.58 19.44
N PHE A 144 -4.41 5.31 19.36
CA PHE A 144 -4.44 6.61 18.71
C PHE A 144 -3.62 7.65 19.50
N SER A 145 -2.83 8.46 18.78
CA SER A 145 -2.19 9.67 19.27
C SER A 145 -2.41 10.79 18.26
N SER A 146 -2.58 12.03 18.75
CA SER A 146 -2.64 13.23 17.91
C SER A 146 -1.26 13.61 17.35
N ASP A 147 -0.19 13.21 18.04
CA ASP A 147 1.19 13.34 17.57
C ASP A 147 1.49 12.25 16.54
N CYS A 148 1.82 12.68 15.31
CA CYS A 148 2.13 11.78 14.21
C CYS A 148 3.40 10.94 14.47
N VAL A 149 4.38 11.44 15.21
CA VAL A 149 5.62 10.70 15.50
C VAL A 149 5.30 9.54 16.44
N MET A 150 4.66 9.83 17.55
CA MET A 150 4.26 8.84 18.56
C MET A 150 3.27 7.82 17.96
N PHE A 151 2.29 8.28 17.18
CA PHE A 151 1.37 7.36 16.50
C PHE A 151 2.09 6.43 15.54
N ASN A 152 2.99 6.95 14.70
CA ASN A 152 3.71 6.16 13.72
C ASN A 152 4.71 5.18 14.35
N GLN A 153 5.27 5.47 15.52
CA GLN A 153 6.08 4.51 16.28
C GLN A 153 5.24 3.29 16.68
N ARG A 154 4.12 3.53 17.39
CA ARG A 154 3.18 2.45 17.78
C ARG A 154 2.64 1.68 16.58
N LEU A 155 2.33 2.40 15.50
CA LEU A 155 1.85 1.79 14.26
C LEU A 155 2.92 0.89 13.62
N THR A 156 4.20 1.27 13.72
CA THR A 156 5.30 0.44 13.21
C THR A 156 5.38 -0.87 13.97
N ASP A 157 5.28 -0.86 15.30
CA ASP A 157 5.29 -2.08 16.12
C ASP A 157 4.12 -2.99 15.77
N TRP A 158 2.92 -2.41 15.57
CA TRP A 158 1.75 -3.17 15.15
C TRP A 158 1.89 -3.73 13.72
N LEU A 159 2.51 -2.99 12.80
CA LEU A 159 2.78 -3.47 11.44
C LEU A 159 3.82 -4.60 11.41
N ILE A 160 4.80 -4.60 12.32
CA ILE A 160 5.71 -5.72 12.51
C ILE A 160 4.92 -6.96 12.94
N GLU A 161 4.03 -6.83 13.91
CA GLU A 161 3.15 -7.92 14.33
C GLU A 161 2.30 -8.44 13.18
N TYR A 162 1.64 -7.53 12.43
CA TYR A 162 0.80 -7.85 11.28
C TYR A 162 1.55 -8.61 10.18
N ASN A 163 2.75 -8.16 9.80
CA ASN A 163 3.49 -8.71 8.67
C ASN A 163 4.32 -9.96 9.02
N PHE A 164 4.86 -10.04 10.24
CA PHE A 164 5.85 -11.05 10.60
C PHE A 164 5.31 -12.15 11.53
N ARG A 165 4.24 -11.89 12.29
CA ARG A 165 3.76 -12.81 13.31
C ARG A 165 2.31 -13.25 13.13
N ARG A 166 1.46 -12.36 12.63
CA ARG A 166 0.04 -12.66 12.45
C ARG A 166 -0.17 -13.65 11.28
N PRO A 167 -0.81 -14.83 11.53
CA PRO A 167 -1.20 -15.73 10.45
C PRO A 167 -2.41 -15.18 9.69
N HIS A 168 -2.41 -15.34 8.38
CA HIS A 168 -3.48 -14.89 7.50
C HIS A 168 -4.17 -16.08 6.82
N GLN A 169 -5.48 -16.22 7.01
CA GLN A 169 -6.26 -17.28 6.37
C GLN A 169 -6.09 -17.31 4.84
N ALA A 170 -6.07 -16.12 4.20
CA ALA A 170 -5.87 -15.98 2.75
C ALA A 170 -4.47 -16.42 2.27
N LEU A 171 -3.53 -16.70 3.19
CA LEU A 171 -2.17 -17.13 2.92
C LEU A 171 -1.92 -18.54 3.52
N GLU A 172 -2.97 -19.36 3.62
CA GLU A 172 -2.88 -20.71 4.24
C GLU A 172 -2.29 -20.64 5.65
N TYR A 173 -2.70 -19.64 6.43
CA TYR A 173 -2.20 -19.35 7.78
C TYR A 173 -0.71 -19.03 7.87
N SER A 174 -0.05 -18.77 6.74
CA SER A 174 1.29 -18.17 6.74
C SER A 174 1.22 -16.68 7.10
N THR A 175 2.31 -16.14 7.64
CA THR A 175 2.46 -14.68 7.77
C THR A 175 2.77 -14.07 6.41
N PRO A 176 2.43 -12.79 6.17
CA PRO A 176 2.74 -12.10 4.92
C PRO A 176 4.21 -12.23 4.50
N ILE A 177 5.13 -12.08 5.44
CA ILE A 177 6.56 -12.15 5.15
C ILE A 177 7.02 -13.58 4.82
N ASN A 178 6.55 -14.60 5.55
CA ASN A 178 6.89 -15.98 5.28
C ASN A 178 6.34 -16.43 3.92
N PHE A 179 5.10 -16.01 3.60
CA PHE A 179 4.51 -16.24 2.29
C PHE A 179 5.30 -15.58 1.18
N HIS A 180 5.75 -14.33 1.38
CA HIS A 180 6.59 -13.61 0.44
C HIS A 180 7.89 -14.37 0.14
N TYR A 181 8.60 -14.85 1.16
CA TYR A 181 9.85 -15.59 1.00
C TYR A 181 9.67 -17.01 0.43
N LYS A 182 8.55 -17.69 0.71
CA LYS A 182 8.26 -19.02 0.16
C LYS A 182 8.20 -19.02 -1.38
N TYR A 183 7.70 -17.94 -1.96
CA TYR A 183 7.53 -17.79 -3.41
C TYR A 183 8.59 -16.91 -4.09
N HIS A 184 9.44 -16.27 -3.33
CA HIS A 184 10.67 -15.68 -3.81
C HIS A 184 11.82 -16.55 -3.35
N ARG A 185 12.35 -17.36 -4.24
CA ARG A 185 13.68 -17.91 -4.04
C ARG A 185 14.65 -16.73 -3.95
N VAL A 186 14.97 -16.33 -2.73
CA VAL A 186 16.20 -15.62 -2.47
C VAL A 186 17.27 -16.62 -2.91
N LEU A 187 17.97 -16.34 -3.99
CA LEU A 187 19.20 -17.06 -4.28
C LEU A 187 20.02 -16.98 -2.99
N PRO A 188 20.38 -18.12 -2.38
CA PRO A 188 21.15 -18.07 -1.15
C PRO A 188 22.41 -17.26 -1.45
N MET A 189 22.58 -16.11 -0.79
CA MET A 189 23.78 -15.29 -0.89
C MET A 189 24.99 -16.01 -0.31
N TYR A 190 24.77 -17.18 0.26
CA TYR A 190 25.82 -18.09 0.73
C TYR A 190 25.58 -19.45 0.08
N PRO A 191 26.53 -19.99 -0.67
CA PRO A 191 26.51 -21.40 -1.00
C PRO A 191 26.51 -22.14 0.34
N SER A 192 25.48 -22.91 0.61
CA SER A 192 25.51 -23.90 1.70
C SER A 192 26.60 -24.90 1.33
N SER A 193 27.83 -24.63 1.80
CA SER A 193 28.90 -25.60 1.80
C SER A 193 28.49 -26.68 2.83
N THR A 194 27.68 -27.62 2.40
CA THR A 194 27.60 -28.93 3.01
C THR A 194 28.96 -29.57 2.72
N MET A 195 29.95 -29.27 3.57
CA MET A 195 31.10 -30.13 3.70
C MET A 195 30.58 -31.46 4.22
N THR A 196 30.37 -32.37 3.32
CA THR A 196 30.31 -33.80 3.63
C THR A 196 31.70 -34.20 4.04
N LEU A 197 31.98 -34.23 5.35
CA LEU A 197 33.08 -35.00 5.87
C LEU A 197 32.71 -36.48 5.63
N GLN A 198 33.28 -37.07 4.62
CA GLN A 198 33.33 -38.53 4.52
C GLN A 198 34.51 -39.04 5.35
N PRO A 199 34.38 -40.24 5.96
CA PRO A 199 35.27 -40.82 6.93
C PRO A 199 36.62 -41.22 6.37
#